data_fadc2f9b5f8d039d27c23638f7d5998c
#
_entry.id   fadc2f9b5f8d039d27c23638f7d5998c
#
_cell.length_a   1.000
_cell.length_b   1.000
_cell.length_c   1.000
_cell.angle_alpha   90.00
_cell.angle_beta   90.00
_cell.angle_gamma   90.00
#
_symmetry.space_group_name_H-M   'P 1'
#
loop_
_entity.id
_entity.type
_entity.pdbx_description
1 polymer ?
#
loop_
_entity_poly.entity_id
_entity_poly.type
_entity_poly.pdbx_seq_one_letter_code
_entity_poly.pdbx_strand_id
1 'polypeptide(L)'
;MSKRFTSLLAVMLGFALVVSACGSDSEDAAPAATTAAPAATETETTEAPADPVTAGMVFDIGGRGDQSFNDSAYEGLEQAQNELGAIISDVSPNSDGSNRGELLRLMADGNDVVIGVGFLFAEDMTEVAAEYPDTAFGIVDGWVEADNVASLGFAEHEGSFLVGAAAGMKTTTDLVGFIGGVNMDLIGKFEAGFVAGVAAANPDAVVMVEYASEMPDFSGFNAPDRGREIAQSMYEKGADIIYHAAGGTGLGLFEAAKTFSDESGSKVWAMGVDSDQWLLVDESLRDHIMTSMIKRMNVSVFETIKAVNNGTFTGGPVTFDLSNDGVAYSTTGGFIDDIAGDLDAYKAKIISGAISVPTVPGERAVVLPDLGGRVVTIAVDNAYLPVAYIPADTGVAMGWDYDAMDEVCARLNCVPSFQEFGWDATIIATGEGQFDMAGGGITITEERDKVVDFSISFISTDQKILVAKGNSEIGSRGDLEAASCNVGSQTGTTNYDLSVDVVGEDR
;
A
#
# COMPACT_ATOMS: atom_id res chain seq x y z
N MET A 1 -51.38 -18.87 20.24
CA MET A 1 -52.33 -18.24 19.33
C MET A 1 -51.57 -17.87 18.10
N SER A 2 -51.54 -18.71 17.06
CA SER A 2 -52.46 -18.74 15.90
C SER A 2 -52.23 -17.53 14.98
N LYS A 3 -51.85 -17.62 13.72
CA LYS A 3 -51.97 -18.54 12.57
C LYS A 3 -51.12 -17.94 11.48
N ARG A 4 -50.24 -18.67 10.76
CA ARG A 4 -50.46 -19.28 9.43
C ARG A 4 -51.05 -18.31 8.37
N PHE A 5 -50.32 -18.12 7.27
CA PHE A 5 -50.80 -18.53 5.95
C PHE A 5 -49.67 -18.60 4.92
N THR A 6 -49.54 -19.71 4.36
CA THR A 6 -48.91 -20.27 3.19
C THR A 6 -49.64 -19.87 1.90
N SER A 7 -48.93 -19.84 0.76
CA SER A 7 -49.30 -20.39 -0.55
C SER A 7 -48.34 -19.84 -1.63
N LEU A 8 -47.52 -20.64 -2.27
CA LEU A 8 -47.72 -21.61 -3.35
C LEU A 8 -48.19 -20.99 -4.66
N LEU A 9 -47.45 -21.18 -5.72
CA LEU A 9 -47.54 -22.03 -6.92
C LEU A 9 -46.95 -21.28 -8.09
N ALA A 10 -45.87 -21.69 -8.74
CA ALA A 10 -45.68 -22.86 -9.64
C ALA A 10 -46.14 -22.63 -11.10
N VAL A 11 -45.21 -23.01 -12.02
CA VAL A 11 -45.48 -23.67 -13.31
C VAL A 11 -45.78 -22.73 -14.50
N MET A 12 -45.05 -22.74 -15.63
CA MET A 12 -45.02 -23.81 -16.64
C MET A 12 -43.97 -23.58 -17.71
N LEU A 13 -43.36 -24.62 -18.06
CA LEU A 13 -42.74 -25.08 -19.30
C LEU A 13 -43.54 -24.71 -20.55
N GLY A 14 -42.83 -24.44 -21.65
CA GLY A 14 -43.41 -24.41 -23.01
C GLY A 14 -42.39 -24.77 -24.06
N PHE A 15 -42.26 -26.07 -24.34
CA PHE A 15 -41.64 -26.68 -25.54
C PHE A 15 -42.52 -26.41 -26.74
N ALA A 16 -41.93 -26.07 -27.90
CA ALA A 16 -42.55 -26.33 -29.19
C ALA A 16 -41.51 -26.60 -30.29
N LEU A 17 -41.32 -27.87 -30.58
CA LEU A 17 -40.84 -28.41 -31.84
C LEU A 17 -41.96 -28.32 -32.85
N VAL A 18 -41.65 -27.91 -34.09
CA VAL A 18 -42.47 -28.25 -35.26
C VAL A 18 -41.55 -28.74 -36.36
N VAL A 19 -41.71 -30.05 -36.62
CA VAL A 19 -41.34 -30.75 -37.84
C VAL A 19 -42.59 -30.72 -38.71
N SER A 20 -42.46 -30.42 -39.98
CA SER A 20 -43.39 -30.94 -40.99
C SER A 20 -42.76 -31.04 -42.35
N ALA A 21 -42.93 -32.18 -42.88
CA ALA A 21 -42.44 -32.72 -44.14
C ALA A 21 -43.53 -32.69 -45.23
N CYS A 22 -43.08 -32.89 -46.45
CA CYS A 22 -43.65 -33.59 -47.54
C CYS A 22 -44.70 -32.93 -48.47
N GLY A 23 -44.41 -33.07 -49.74
CA GLY A 23 -45.33 -33.44 -50.81
C GLY A 23 -45.02 -32.76 -52.14
N SER A 24 -44.37 -33.41 -53.02
CA SER A 24 -44.63 -34.22 -54.21
C SER A 24 -45.02 -33.43 -55.43
N ASP A 25 -44.31 -33.76 -56.45
CA ASP A 25 -44.53 -34.24 -57.84
C ASP A 25 -44.41 -33.22 -59.00
N SER A 26 -43.55 -33.52 -59.82
CA SER A 26 -43.43 -34.13 -61.15
C SER A 26 -42.93 -33.23 -62.28
N GLU A 27 -42.05 -33.86 -63.01
CA GLU A 27 -41.78 -34.03 -64.41
C GLU A 27 -40.87 -33.07 -65.20
N ASP A 28 -39.82 -33.74 -65.65
CA ASP A 28 -39.16 -33.72 -66.98
C ASP A 28 -38.61 -32.43 -67.57
N ALA A 29 -37.29 -32.41 -67.64
CA ALA A 29 -36.52 -32.33 -68.90
C ALA A 29 -35.00 -32.23 -68.66
N ALA A 30 -34.24 -33.22 -69.12
CA ALA A 30 -32.78 -33.14 -69.30
C ALA A 30 -32.49 -32.85 -70.79
N PRO A 31 -31.20 -32.62 -71.20
CA PRO A 31 -30.00 -32.09 -70.52
C PRO A 31 -29.33 -30.98 -71.35
N ALA A 32 -28.53 -30.19 -70.74
CA ALA A 32 -27.45 -29.46 -71.41
C ALA A 32 -26.16 -29.55 -70.59
N ALA A 33 -25.18 -30.19 -71.14
CA ALA A 33 -23.84 -30.29 -70.65
C ALA A 33 -23.16 -28.92 -70.66
N THR A 34 -22.71 -28.45 -69.49
CA THR A 34 -21.73 -27.37 -69.38
C THR A 34 -20.53 -27.87 -68.59
N THR A 35 -19.43 -27.83 -69.29
CA THR A 35 -18.07 -28.13 -68.89
C THR A 35 -17.72 -27.49 -67.49
N ALA A 36 -17.32 -28.32 -66.55
CA ALA A 36 -16.72 -27.89 -65.31
C ALA A 36 -15.37 -27.27 -65.59
N ALA A 37 -15.16 -26.00 -65.13
CA ALA A 37 -13.88 -25.41 -64.97
C ALA A 37 -13.14 -26.07 -63.77
N PRO A 38 -11.80 -26.24 -63.79
CA PRO A 38 -11.07 -26.82 -62.69
C PRO A 38 -11.16 -25.89 -61.47
N ALA A 39 -11.51 -26.47 -60.31
CA ALA A 39 -11.44 -25.83 -59.04
C ALA A 39 -10.01 -25.28 -58.84
N ALA A 40 -9.93 -23.98 -58.62
CA ALA A 40 -8.69 -23.38 -58.13
C ALA A 40 -8.40 -23.99 -56.74
N THR A 41 -7.28 -24.71 -56.69
CA THR A 41 -6.68 -25.11 -55.41
C THR A 41 -6.33 -23.82 -54.70
N GLU A 42 -7.05 -23.47 -53.64
CA GLU A 42 -6.59 -22.48 -52.67
C GLU A 42 -5.25 -22.99 -52.13
N THR A 43 -4.20 -22.34 -52.56
CA THR A 43 -2.89 -22.49 -51.92
C THR A 43 -3.06 -21.89 -50.52
N GLU A 44 -3.15 -22.73 -49.48
CA GLU A 44 -2.88 -22.29 -48.14
C GLU A 44 -1.48 -21.63 -48.19
N THR A 45 -1.46 -20.32 -48.12
CA THR A 45 -0.27 -19.57 -47.81
C THR A 45 0.07 -19.94 -46.37
N THR A 46 0.94 -20.91 -46.18
CA THR A 46 1.65 -21.05 -44.91
C THR A 46 2.41 -19.75 -44.73
N GLU A 47 1.91 -18.92 -43.85
CA GLU A 47 2.64 -17.77 -43.32
C GLU A 47 3.99 -18.30 -42.81
N ALA A 48 5.08 -17.70 -43.26
CA ALA A 48 6.41 -18.06 -42.76
C ALA A 48 6.38 -17.87 -41.23
N PRO A 49 7.03 -18.75 -40.45
CA PRO A 49 7.12 -18.55 -39.00
C PRO A 49 7.62 -17.12 -38.78
N ALA A 50 6.86 -16.35 -37.98
CA ALA A 50 7.33 -15.03 -37.55
C ALA A 50 8.70 -15.19 -36.85
N ASP A 51 9.61 -14.24 -37.10
CA ASP A 51 10.88 -14.24 -36.38
C ASP A 51 10.57 -14.26 -34.86
N PRO A 52 11.38 -15.00 -34.05
CA PRO A 52 11.14 -15.06 -32.61
C PRO A 52 11.31 -13.69 -31.98
N VAL A 53 10.40 -13.32 -31.05
CA VAL A 53 10.47 -12.08 -30.30
C VAL A 53 11.80 -11.99 -29.54
N THR A 54 12.40 -10.80 -29.54
CA THR A 54 13.61 -10.50 -28.76
C THR A 54 13.23 -9.73 -27.51
N ALA A 55 13.74 -10.16 -26.34
CA ALA A 55 13.38 -9.57 -25.05
C ALA A 55 14.64 -9.26 -24.21
N GLY A 56 14.79 -8.00 -23.81
CA GLY A 56 15.86 -7.51 -22.95
C GLY A 56 15.36 -7.24 -21.53
N MET A 57 16.22 -7.42 -20.52
CA MET A 57 15.91 -7.09 -19.13
C MET A 57 17.06 -6.32 -18.49
N VAL A 58 16.72 -5.29 -17.71
CA VAL A 58 17.66 -4.54 -16.87
C VAL A 58 17.22 -4.66 -15.43
N PHE A 59 18.10 -5.24 -14.59
CA PHE A 59 17.81 -5.51 -13.17
C PHE A 59 17.91 -4.29 -12.27
N ASP A 60 17.28 -4.36 -11.11
CA ASP A 60 17.40 -3.38 -10.03
C ASP A 60 18.56 -3.71 -9.07
N ILE A 61 18.64 -2.95 -7.97
CA ILE A 61 19.62 -3.11 -6.89
C ILE A 61 19.66 -4.55 -6.41
N GLY A 62 20.86 -5.08 -6.23
CA GLY A 62 21.09 -6.48 -5.90
C GLY A 62 21.27 -7.39 -7.10
N GLY A 63 20.61 -7.10 -8.22
CA GLY A 63 20.68 -7.93 -9.42
C GLY A 63 20.22 -9.36 -9.18
N ARG A 64 20.65 -10.29 -10.03
CA ARG A 64 20.34 -11.70 -9.89
C ARG A 64 21.02 -12.33 -8.66
N GLY A 65 20.32 -13.30 -8.05
CA GLY A 65 20.76 -14.02 -6.85
C GLY A 65 20.20 -13.43 -5.56
N ASP A 66 19.23 -12.49 -5.65
CA ASP A 66 18.53 -11.96 -4.49
C ASP A 66 17.49 -12.93 -3.89
N GLN A 67 17.20 -14.03 -4.61
CA GLN A 67 16.20 -15.04 -4.25
C GLN A 67 14.81 -14.43 -3.95
N SER A 68 14.49 -13.30 -4.59
CA SER A 68 13.31 -12.49 -4.36
C SER A 68 12.89 -11.78 -5.65
N PHE A 69 13.00 -10.44 -5.69
CA PHE A 69 12.48 -9.53 -6.69
C PHE A 69 13.07 -9.72 -8.11
N ASN A 70 14.41 -9.63 -8.22
CA ASN A 70 15.08 -9.74 -9.52
C ASN A 70 15.02 -11.16 -10.08
N ASP A 71 15.20 -12.17 -9.23
CA ASP A 71 15.13 -13.58 -9.66
C ASP A 71 13.72 -13.95 -10.13
N SER A 72 12.66 -13.46 -9.46
CA SER A 72 11.28 -13.68 -9.91
C SER A 72 10.99 -13.02 -11.27
N ALA A 73 11.47 -11.81 -11.51
CA ALA A 73 11.34 -11.16 -12.82
C ALA A 73 12.06 -11.96 -13.92
N TYR A 74 13.27 -12.45 -13.62
CA TYR A 74 14.04 -13.26 -14.54
C TYR A 74 13.39 -14.59 -14.90
N GLU A 75 12.70 -15.25 -13.96
CA GLU A 75 11.93 -16.46 -14.24
C GLU A 75 10.90 -16.23 -15.37
N GLY A 76 10.28 -15.05 -15.42
CA GLY A 76 9.35 -14.68 -16.49
C GLY A 76 10.04 -14.54 -17.85
N LEU A 77 11.27 -14.01 -17.86
CA LEU A 77 12.10 -13.94 -19.07
C LEU A 77 12.50 -15.35 -19.54
N GLU A 78 12.94 -16.23 -18.64
CA GLU A 78 13.24 -17.64 -18.96
C GLU A 78 11.99 -18.40 -19.43
N GLN A 79 10.82 -18.13 -18.86
CA GLN A 79 9.58 -18.73 -19.31
C GLN A 79 9.27 -18.31 -20.75
N ALA A 80 9.46 -17.04 -21.11
CA ALA A 80 9.29 -16.58 -22.50
C ALA A 80 10.26 -17.27 -23.48
N GLN A 81 11.51 -17.50 -23.07
CA GLN A 81 12.46 -18.29 -23.85
C GLN A 81 11.96 -19.73 -24.08
N ASN A 82 11.49 -20.37 -23.01
CA ASN A 82 11.11 -21.78 -23.03
C ASN A 82 9.79 -22.03 -23.78
N GLU A 83 8.79 -21.16 -23.62
CA GLU A 83 7.44 -21.38 -24.14
C GLU A 83 7.18 -20.67 -25.48
N LEU A 84 7.78 -19.49 -25.68
CA LEU A 84 7.58 -18.69 -26.90
C LEU A 84 8.76 -18.81 -27.88
N GLY A 85 9.88 -19.38 -27.45
CA GLY A 85 11.12 -19.38 -28.22
C GLY A 85 11.79 -18.00 -28.29
N ALA A 86 11.48 -17.10 -27.35
CA ALA A 86 12.04 -15.75 -27.31
C ALA A 86 13.58 -15.77 -27.23
N ILE A 87 14.21 -14.83 -27.90
CA ILE A 87 15.67 -14.61 -27.75
C ILE A 87 15.83 -13.60 -26.61
N ILE A 88 16.45 -14.05 -25.52
CA ILE A 88 16.54 -13.25 -24.30
C ILE A 88 17.94 -12.70 -24.07
N SER A 89 18.00 -11.54 -23.41
CA SER A 89 19.25 -10.91 -22.94
C SER A 89 18.98 -10.17 -21.63
N ASP A 90 19.99 -10.12 -20.77
CA ASP A 90 19.87 -9.43 -19.48
C ASP A 90 21.15 -8.71 -19.08
N VAL A 91 21.03 -7.66 -18.25
CA VAL A 91 22.15 -6.89 -17.74
C VAL A 91 21.82 -6.25 -16.39
N SER A 92 22.83 -6.07 -15.54
CA SER A 92 22.70 -5.35 -14.28
C SER A 92 23.38 -3.98 -14.38
N PRO A 93 22.79 -2.93 -13.78
CA PRO A 93 23.44 -1.63 -13.71
C PRO A 93 24.65 -1.63 -12.75
N ASN A 94 25.39 -0.55 -12.76
CA ASN A 94 26.40 -0.27 -11.75
C ASN A 94 25.76 -0.26 -10.34
N SER A 95 26.56 -0.45 -9.32
CA SER A 95 26.08 -0.48 -7.93
C SER A 95 25.41 0.82 -7.48
N ASP A 96 25.76 1.96 -8.11
CA ASP A 96 25.13 3.27 -7.88
C ASP A 96 23.93 3.54 -8.81
N GLY A 97 23.66 2.65 -9.76
CA GLY A 97 22.58 2.78 -10.73
C GLY A 97 22.74 3.87 -11.76
N SER A 98 23.91 4.53 -11.83
CA SER A 98 24.15 5.72 -12.67
C SER A 98 24.03 5.47 -14.17
N ASN A 99 24.06 4.22 -14.63
CA ASN A 99 23.99 3.83 -16.04
C ASN A 99 22.68 3.17 -16.46
N ARG A 100 21.58 3.31 -15.66
CA ARG A 100 20.28 2.69 -15.99
C ARG A 100 19.78 3.11 -17.37
N GLY A 101 19.74 4.39 -17.66
CA GLY A 101 19.28 4.91 -18.94
C GLY A 101 20.16 4.46 -20.13
N GLU A 102 21.48 4.33 -19.93
CA GLU A 102 22.39 3.78 -20.96
C GLU A 102 22.07 2.32 -21.26
N LEU A 103 21.81 1.52 -20.21
CA LEU A 103 21.48 0.11 -20.36
C LEU A 103 20.10 -0.12 -21.00
N LEU A 104 19.10 0.71 -20.66
CA LEU A 104 17.80 0.67 -21.34
C LEU A 104 17.95 0.93 -22.84
N ARG A 105 18.76 1.93 -23.25
CA ARG A 105 19.04 2.22 -24.67
C ARG A 105 19.77 1.05 -25.35
N LEU A 106 20.77 0.50 -24.67
CA LEU A 106 21.48 -0.68 -25.16
C LEU A 106 20.58 -1.87 -25.43
N MET A 107 19.62 -2.11 -24.52
CA MET A 107 18.65 -3.20 -24.69
C MET A 107 17.63 -2.85 -25.79
N ALA A 108 17.17 -1.60 -25.88
CA ALA A 108 16.21 -1.16 -26.90
C ALA A 108 16.77 -1.25 -28.32
N ASP A 109 18.10 -1.03 -28.52
CA ASP A 109 18.75 -1.18 -29.84
C ASP A 109 18.66 -2.61 -30.39
N GLY A 110 18.43 -3.63 -29.55
CA GLY A 110 18.50 -5.02 -29.97
C GLY A 110 17.30 -5.89 -29.63
N ASN A 111 16.25 -5.32 -29.03
CA ASN A 111 15.12 -6.09 -28.56
C ASN A 111 13.77 -5.44 -28.96
N ASP A 112 12.76 -6.29 -29.21
CA ASP A 112 11.37 -5.89 -29.47
C ASP A 112 10.66 -5.42 -28.20
N VAL A 113 11.10 -5.98 -27.04
CA VAL A 113 10.59 -5.59 -25.72
C VAL A 113 11.73 -5.49 -24.70
N VAL A 114 11.67 -4.46 -23.84
CA VAL A 114 12.65 -4.25 -22.77
C VAL A 114 11.93 -4.11 -21.44
N ILE A 115 12.35 -4.92 -20.45
CA ILE A 115 11.82 -4.89 -19.10
C ILE A 115 12.81 -4.20 -18.16
N GLY A 116 12.39 -3.09 -17.55
CA GLY A 116 13.08 -2.48 -16.41
C GLY A 116 12.49 -3.04 -15.10
N VAL A 117 13.34 -3.70 -14.33
CA VAL A 117 12.92 -4.30 -13.07
C VAL A 117 13.08 -3.28 -11.95
N GLY A 118 11.95 -2.72 -11.47
CA GLY A 118 11.92 -1.77 -10.36
C GLY A 118 11.62 -0.33 -10.74
N PHE A 119 11.05 0.39 -9.78
CA PHE A 119 10.57 1.78 -9.95
C PHE A 119 11.69 2.79 -10.23
N LEU A 120 12.94 2.48 -9.90
CA LEU A 120 14.10 3.36 -10.13
C LEU A 120 14.39 3.60 -11.61
N PHE A 121 13.77 2.83 -12.50
CA PHE A 121 13.86 3.04 -13.95
C PHE A 121 12.86 4.07 -14.49
N ALA A 122 11.90 4.57 -13.72
CA ALA A 122 10.78 5.34 -14.24
C ALA A 122 11.20 6.62 -14.99
N GLU A 123 12.16 7.38 -14.46
CA GLU A 123 12.66 8.59 -15.09
C GLU A 123 13.41 8.26 -16.41
N ASP A 124 14.38 7.36 -16.33
CA ASP A 124 15.16 6.93 -17.51
C ASP A 124 14.26 6.29 -18.58
N MET A 125 13.29 5.45 -18.18
CA MET A 125 12.39 4.78 -19.12
C MET A 125 11.46 5.77 -19.82
N THR A 126 11.02 6.84 -19.13
CA THR A 126 10.23 7.90 -19.76
C THR A 126 10.99 8.57 -20.92
N GLU A 127 12.28 8.81 -20.75
CA GLU A 127 13.12 9.37 -21.82
C GLU A 127 13.36 8.36 -22.93
N VAL A 128 13.79 7.13 -22.58
CA VAL A 128 14.18 6.09 -23.55
C VAL A 128 12.98 5.60 -24.37
N ALA A 129 11.80 5.45 -23.77
CA ALA A 129 10.60 5.03 -24.50
C ALA A 129 10.21 6.05 -25.60
N ALA A 130 10.45 7.34 -25.38
CA ALA A 130 10.21 8.38 -26.38
C ALA A 130 11.25 8.34 -27.52
N GLU A 131 12.50 7.89 -27.24
CA GLU A 131 13.54 7.71 -28.24
C GLU A 131 13.33 6.47 -29.11
N TYR A 132 12.64 5.42 -28.57
CA TYR A 132 12.41 4.12 -29.21
C TYR A 132 10.90 3.81 -29.33
N PRO A 133 10.14 4.54 -30.17
CA PRO A 133 8.69 4.40 -30.24
C PRO A 133 8.20 3.06 -30.77
N ASP A 134 9.05 2.32 -31.47
CA ASP A 134 8.73 1.00 -32.03
C ASP A 134 9.09 -0.17 -31.09
N THR A 135 9.80 0.11 -29.98
CA THR A 135 10.13 -0.87 -28.94
C THR A 135 9.07 -0.83 -27.84
N ALA A 136 8.59 -1.99 -27.41
CA ALA A 136 7.74 -2.10 -26.24
C ALA A 136 8.56 -2.10 -24.96
N PHE A 137 8.03 -1.49 -23.90
CA PHE A 137 8.68 -1.48 -22.59
C PHE A 137 7.73 -2.01 -21.52
N GLY A 138 8.30 -2.67 -20.51
CA GLY A 138 7.62 -3.00 -19.27
C GLY A 138 8.40 -2.47 -18.08
N ILE A 139 7.74 -1.83 -17.12
CA ILE A 139 8.37 -1.41 -15.87
C ILE A 139 7.68 -2.09 -14.69
N VAL A 140 8.45 -2.87 -13.92
CA VAL A 140 7.96 -3.53 -12.71
C VAL A 140 7.97 -2.54 -11.55
N ASP A 141 6.86 -2.43 -10.81
CA ASP A 141 6.70 -1.53 -9.66
C ASP A 141 6.89 -0.03 -9.96
N GLY A 142 6.92 0.35 -11.23
CA GLY A 142 7.09 1.72 -11.67
C GLY A 142 5.88 2.24 -12.43
N TRP A 143 5.83 3.56 -12.59
CA TRP A 143 4.80 4.24 -13.36
C TRP A 143 5.43 5.11 -14.42
N VAL A 144 5.10 4.84 -15.68
CA VAL A 144 5.50 5.65 -16.85
C VAL A 144 4.28 5.87 -17.74
N GLU A 145 4.01 7.11 -18.09
CA GLU A 145 2.88 7.48 -18.95
C GLU A 145 3.36 7.61 -20.41
N ALA A 146 3.36 6.47 -21.13
CA ALA A 146 3.70 6.39 -22.53
C ALA A 146 2.94 5.24 -23.21
N ASP A 147 2.60 5.39 -24.49
CA ASP A 147 1.79 4.43 -25.25
C ASP A 147 2.54 3.10 -25.47
N ASN A 148 3.85 3.08 -25.42
CA ASN A 148 4.71 1.91 -25.59
C ASN A 148 5.31 1.38 -24.28
N VAL A 149 4.81 1.82 -23.10
CA VAL A 149 5.25 1.34 -21.79
C VAL A 149 4.09 0.71 -21.03
N ALA A 150 4.23 -0.55 -20.63
CA ALA A 150 3.33 -1.19 -19.66
C ALA A 150 3.86 -0.99 -18.23
N SER A 151 3.09 -0.30 -17.39
CA SER A 151 3.40 -0.10 -15.98
C SER A 151 2.79 -1.24 -15.14
N LEU A 152 3.65 -2.16 -14.70
CA LEU A 152 3.27 -3.43 -14.05
C LEU A 152 3.23 -3.25 -12.54
N GLY A 153 2.07 -2.89 -12.02
CA GLY A 153 1.82 -2.65 -10.58
C GLY A 153 1.18 -3.83 -9.90
N PHE A 154 1.36 -3.93 -8.57
CA PHE A 154 0.84 -5.04 -7.77
C PHE A 154 0.02 -4.53 -6.59
N ALA A 155 -0.93 -5.37 -6.14
CA ALA A 155 -1.68 -5.15 -4.91
C ALA A 155 -0.94 -5.79 -3.72
N GLU A 156 0.26 -5.27 -3.40
CA GLU A 156 1.14 -5.80 -2.36
C GLU A 156 0.45 -5.89 -1.00
N HIS A 157 -0.38 -4.90 -0.69
CA HIS A 157 -1.18 -4.85 0.53
C HIS A 157 -2.12 -6.05 0.68
N GLU A 158 -2.70 -6.55 -0.42
CA GLU A 158 -3.60 -7.71 -0.38
C GLU A 158 -2.85 -9.01 -0.06
N GLY A 159 -1.71 -9.26 -0.73
CA GLY A 159 -0.86 -10.41 -0.44
C GLY A 159 -0.29 -10.37 0.97
N SER A 160 0.17 -9.18 1.40
CA SER A 160 0.69 -8.95 2.75
C SER A 160 -0.36 -9.11 3.84
N PHE A 161 -1.63 -8.78 3.56
CA PHE A 161 -2.74 -9.07 4.47
C PHE A 161 -2.86 -10.57 4.76
N LEU A 162 -2.75 -11.42 3.75
CA LEU A 162 -2.87 -12.86 3.94
C LEU A 162 -1.75 -13.44 4.81
N VAL A 163 -0.49 -13.04 4.56
CA VAL A 163 0.62 -13.48 5.43
C VAL A 163 0.56 -12.83 6.80
N GLY A 164 0.02 -11.62 6.92
CA GLY A 164 -0.28 -10.97 8.20
C GLY A 164 -1.33 -11.75 9.00
N ALA A 165 -2.41 -12.19 8.34
CA ALA A 165 -3.42 -13.04 8.96
C ALA A 165 -2.82 -14.38 9.40
N ALA A 166 -1.93 -14.98 8.60
CA ALA A 166 -1.20 -16.19 8.99
C ALA A 166 -0.33 -15.95 10.23
N ALA A 167 0.39 -14.83 10.30
CA ALA A 167 1.18 -14.45 11.48
C ALA A 167 0.30 -14.30 12.72
N GLY A 168 -0.83 -13.59 12.61
CA GLY A 168 -1.78 -13.40 13.71
C GLY A 168 -2.38 -14.71 14.23
N MET A 169 -2.68 -15.68 13.34
CA MET A 169 -3.20 -17.00 13.72
C MET A 169 -2.14 -17.92 14.35
N LYS A 170 -0.87 -17.75 13.97
CA LYS A 170 0.22 -18.68 14.34
C LYS A 170 1.12 -18.16 15.44
N THR A 171 1.09 -16.86 15.76
CA THR A 171 1.89 -16.33 16.86
C THR A 171 1.49 -16.94 18.21
N THR A 172 2.46 -17.19 19.04
CA THR A 172 2.31 -17.73 20.39
C THR A 172 2.67 -16.70 21.47
N THR A 173 3.26 -15.58 21.05
CA THR A 173 3.71 -14.50 21.94
C THR A 173 2.85 -13.24 21.81
N ASP A 174 1.93 -13.19 20.85
CA ASP A 174 1.19 -11.99 20.44
C ASP A 174 2.11 -10.82 20.03
N LEU A 175 3.35 -11.12 19.66
CA LEU A 175 4.33 -10.14 19.21
C LEU A 175 4.99 -10.63 17.91
N VAL A 176 4.74 -9.90 16.83
CA VAL A 176 5.28 -10.22 15.50
C VAL A 176 6.08 -9.04 14.95
N GLY A 177 6.90 -9.26 13.92
CA GLY A 177 7.74 -8.23 13.33
C GLY A 177 7.48 -8.03 11.85
N PHE A 178 7.73 -6.80 11.37
CA PHE A 178 7.83 -6.44 9.97
C PHE A 178 9.17 -5.74 9.72
N ILE A 179 9.89 -6.19 8.69
CA ILE A 179 11.14 -5.57 8.24
C ILE A 179 10.94 -5.06 6.81
N GLY A 180 10.90 -3.74 6.64
CA GLY A 180 10.91 -3.10 5.33
C GLY A 180 12.33 -2.84 4.84
N GLY A 181 12.55 -2.89 3.52
CA GLY A 181 13.85 -2.54 2.92
C GLY A 181 14.15 -1.05 3.07
N VAL A 182 13.31 -0.21 2.50
CA VAL A 182 13.42 1.25 2.55
C VAL A 182 12.08 1.85 2.99
N ASN A 183 12.12 2.81 3.89
CA ASN A 183 10.93 3.52 4.32
C ASN A 183 10.42 4.44 3.20
N MET A 184 9.42 3.95 2.45
CA MET A 184 8.80 4.62 1.32
C MET A 184 7.40 4.06 1.04
N ASP A 185 6.59 4.81 0.29
CA ASP A 185 5.17 4.49 0.03
C ASP A 185 4.95 3.07 -0.52
N LEU A 186 5.81 2.60 -1.44
CA LEU A 186 5.69 1.26 -2.00
C LEU A 186 5.81 0.18 -0.91
N ILE A 187 6.83 0.29 -0.06
CA ILE A 187 7.05 -0.69 1.03
C ILE A 187 6.02 -0.49 2.15
N GLY A 188 5.53 0.74 2.31
CA GLY A 188 4.41 1.04 3.21
C GLY A 188 3.13 0.25 2.89
N LYS A 189 2.88 -0.12 1.62
CA LYS A 189 1.74 -0.97 1.26
C LYS A 189 1.87 -2.38 1.87
N PHE A 190 3.08 -2.97 1.84
CA PHE A 190 3.34 -4.26 2.48
C PHE A 190 3.13 -4.20 3.99
N GLU A 191 3.65 -3.15 4.64
CA GLU A 191 3.43 -2.90 6.08
C GLU A 191 1.95 -2.78 6.40
N ALA A 192 1.22 -1.90 5.68
CA ALA A 192 -0.20 -1.64 5.91
C ALA A 192 -1.03 -2.92 5.79
N GLY A 193 -0.81 -3.70 4.74
CA GLY A 193 -1.48 -4.98 4.54
C GLY A 193 -1.16 -5.97 5.64
N PHE A 194 0.12 -6.15 5.99
CA PHE A 194 0.54 -7.08 7.03
C PHE A 194 -0.06 -6.74 8.40
N VAL A 195 0.04 -5.47 8.82
CA VAL A 195 -0.53 -5.01 10.09
C VAL A 195 -2.04 -5.22 10.14
N ALA A 196 -2.75 -4.90 9.04
CA ALA A 196 -4.20 -5.11 8.94
C ALA A 196 -4.56 -6.61 9.01
N GLY A 197 -3.78 -7.48 8.37
CA GLY A 197 -3.97 -8.93 8.41
C GLY A 197 -3.76 -9.51 9.81
N VAL A 198 -2.69 -9.12 10.50
CA VAL A 198 -2.43 -9.50 11.90
C VAL A 198 -3.60 -9.10 12.78
N ALA A 199 -4.03 -7.84 12.72
CA ALA A 199 -5.12 -7.32 13.53
C ALA A 199 -6.48 -8.00 13.23
N ALA A 200 -6.72 -8.39 11.97
CA ALA A 200 -7.93 -9.10 11.58
C ALA A 200 -8.00 -10.53 12.14
N ALA A 201 -6.86 -11.19 12.30
CA ALA A 201 -6.77 -12.56 12.79
C ALA A 201 -6.56 -12.64 14.31
N ASN A 202 -5.79 -11.70 14.87
CA ASN A 202 -5.48 -11.62 16.29
C ASN A 202 -5.41 -10.14 16.73
N PRO A 203 -6.52 -9.58 17.23
CA PRO A 203 -6.56 -8.17 17.67
C PRO A 203 -5.65 -7.83 18.86
N ASP A 204 -5.21 -8.85 19.63
CA ASP A 204 -4.32 -8.67 20.77
C ASP A 204 -2.85 -8.65 20.37
N ALA A 205 -2.50 -9.07 19.15
CA ALA A 205 -1.13 -9.12 18.68
C ALA A 205 -0.60 -7.71 18.29
N VAL A 206 0.67 -7.49 18.62
CA VAL A 206 1.40 -6.25 18.32
C VAL A 206 2.41 -6.50 17.20
N VAL A 207 2.50 -5.58 16.25
CA VAL A 207 3.49 -5.61 15.16
C VAL A 207 4.61 -4.62 15.46
N MET A 208 5.84 -5.11 15.60
CA MET A 208 7.04 -4.27 15.58
C MET A 208 7.41 -3.99 14.13
N VAL A 209 7.67 -2.73 13.80
CA VAL A 209 8.04 -2.29 12.45
C VAL A 209 9.43 -1.65 12.49
N GLU A 210 10.31 -2.11 11.62
CA GLU A 210 11.63 -1.50 11.39
C GLU A 210 11.95 -1.51 9.89
N TYR A 211 12.70 -0.51 9.44
CA TYR A 211 13.19 -0.41 8.07
C TYR A 211 14.71 -0.51 8.06
N ALA A 212 15.26 -1.21 7.06
CA ALA A 212 16.70 -1.36 6.94
C ALA A 212 17.38 -0.04 6.57
N SER A 213 16.71 0.83 5.81
CA SER A 213 17.18 2.20 5.53
C SER A 213 16.03 3.19 5.33
N GLU A 214 16.36 4.47 5.35
CA GLU A 214 15.45 5.58 5.08
C GLU A 214 15.78 6.21 3.73
N MET A 215 14.75 6.77 3.05
CA MET A 215 14.98 7.56 1.85
C MET A 215 16.03 8.67 2.10
N PRO A 216 16.93 8.95 1.18
CA PRO A 216 17.08 8.40 -0.18
C PRO A 216 18.05 7.21 -0.28
N ASP A 217 18.36 6.50 0.81
CA ASP A 217 19.27 5.36 0.81
C ASP A 217 18.53 4.07 0.44
N PHE A 218 18.75 3.56 -0.77
CA PHE A 218 18.15 2.33 -1.26
C PHE A 218 18.94 1.06 -0.92
N SER A 219 20.07 1.17 -0.20
CA SER A 219 20.88 0.00 0.20
C SER A 219 20.11 -1.00 1.06
N GLY A 220 19.02 -0.56 1.71
CA GLY A 220 18.12 -1.40 2.50
C GLY A 220 17.48 -2.56 1.74
N PHE A 221 17.50 -2.58 0.41
CA PHE A 221 17.04 -3.72 -0.38
C PHE A 221 18.10 -4.82 -0.58
N ASN A 222 19.36 -4.55 -0.27
CA ASN A 222 20.46 -5.53 -0.42
C ASN A 222 21.49 -5.42 0.71
N ALA A 223 21.03 -5.53 1.96
CA ALA A 223 21.84 -5.43 3.18
C ALA A 223 21.53 -6.60 4.16
N PRO A 224 21.85 -7.87 3.81
CA PRO A 224 21.48 -9.04 4.62
C PRO A 224 22.02 -8.98 6.05
N ASP A 225 23.22 -8.42 6.28
CA ASP A 225 23.75 -8.23 7.63
C ASP A 225 22.84 -7.31 8.47
N ARG A 226 22.29 -6.24 7.87
CA ARG A 226 21.36 -5.35 8.53
C ARG A 226 20.03 -6.05 8.82
N GLY A 227 19.52 -6.84 7.87
CA GLY A 227 18.32 -7.66 8.06
C GLY A 227 18.47 -8.62 9.24
N ARG A 228 19.65 -9.28 9.35
CA ARG A 228 19.97 -10.17 10.47
C ARG A 228 19.97 -9.43 11.82
N GLU A 229 20.63 -8.28 11.90
CA GLU A 229 20.68 -7.48 13.13
C GLU A 229 19.29 -7.04 13.61
N ILE A 230 18.45 -6.54 12.70
CA ILE A 230 17.08 -6.12 13.00
C ILE A 230 16.26 -7.33 13.48
N ALA A 231 16.30 -8.44 12.75
CA ALA A 231 15.55 -9.65 13.10
C ALA A 231 15.97 -10.20 14.46
N GLN A 232 17.27 -10.28 14.73
CA GLN A 232 17.78 -10.72 16.02
C GLN A 232 17.26 -9.84 17.16
N SER A 233 17.32 -8.52 17.01
CA SER A 233 16.77 -7.58 17.99
C SER A 233 15.27 -7.77 18.24
N MET A 234 14.48 -8.07 17.18
CA MET A 234 13.04 -8.34 17.33
C MET A 234 12.77 -9.66 18.06
N TYR A 235 13.50 -10.74 17.72
CA TYR A 235 13.38 -12.02 18.43
C TYR A 235 13.79 -11.91 19.91
N GLU A 236 14.86 -11.17 20.23
CA GLU A 236 15.30 -10.89 21.61
C GLU A 236 14.23 -10.12 22.41
N LYS A 237 13.42 -9.29 21.75
CA LYS A 237 12.29 -8.58 22.35
C LYS A 237 11.04 -9.45 22.49
N GLY A 238 11.06 -10.68 21.96
CA GLY A 238 9.98 -11.65 22.11
C GLY A 238 9.10 -11.84 20.90
N ALA A 239 9.40 -11.25 19.74
CA ALA A 239 8.71 -11.60 18.51
C ALA A 239 8.98 -13.07 18.18
N ASP A 240 7.96 -13.80 17.75
CA ASP A 240 8.11 -15.19 17.33
C ASP A 240 7.93 -15.42 15.83
N ILE A 241 7.39 -14.42 15.12
CA ILE A 241 7.22 -14.45 13.66
C ILE A 241 7.62 -13.09 13.11
N ILE A 242 8.48 -13.06 12.07
CA ILE A 242 8.88 -11.82 11.39
C ILE A 242 8.66 -11.99 9.88
N TYR A 243 7.98 -11.01 9.27
CA TYR A 243 7.81 -10.87 7.83
C TYR A 243 8.74 -9.79 7.30
N HIS A 244 9.33 -10.01 6.11
CA HIS A 244 10.10 -8.95 5.44
C HIS A 244 9.52 -8.58 4.08
N ALA A 245 9.69 -7.30 3.71
CA ALA A 245 9.51 -6.75 2.38
C ALA A 245 10.78 -5.94 2.02
N ALA A 246 11.90 -6.64 1.80
CA ALA A 246 13.23 -6.06 1.81
C ALA A 246 14.21 -6.68 0.79
N GLY A 247 13.71 -7.44 -0.20
CA GLY A 247 14.57 -8.07 -1.21
C GLY A 247 15.66 -8.95 -0.59
N GLY A 248 16.91 -8.82 -1.07
CA GLY A 248 18.07 -9.58 -0.58
C GLY A 248 18.40 -9.37 0.90
N THR A 249 17.97 -8.28 1.51
CA THR A 249 18.09 -8.03 2.96
C THR A 249 17.35 -9.10 3.78
N GLY A 250 16.27 -9.67 3.26
CA GLY A 250 15.51 -10.75 3.89
C GLY A 250 16.28 -12.04 4.10
N LEU A 251 17.36 -12.30 3.35
CA LEU A 251 18.21 -13.48 3.57
C LEU A 251 18.81 -13.48 4.97
N GLY A 252 19.13 -12.29 5.51
CA GLY A 252 19.62 -12.14 6.88
C GLY A 252 18.56 -12.49 7.93
N LEU A 253 17.27 -12.25 7.66
CA LEU A 253 16.18 -12.67 8.54
C LEU A 253 16.12 -14.19 8.67
N PHE A 254 16.26 -14.93 7.58
CA PHE A 254 16.23 -16.41 7.62
C PHE A 254 17.37 -16.99 8.45
N GLU A 255 18.58 -16.41 8.30
CA GLU A 255 19.74 -16.77 9.13
C GLU A 255 19.51 -16.46 10.61
N ALA A 256 18.92 -15.30 10.92
CA ALA A 256 18.60 -14.91 12.30
C ALA A 256 17.55 -15.85 12.93
N ALA A 257 16.50 -16.21 12.19
CA ALA A 257 15.46 -17.13 12.66
C ALA A 257 16.05 -18.50 13.04
N LYS A 258 16.93 -19.05 12.18
CA LYS A 258 17.63 -20.29 12.47
C LYS A 258 18.54 -20.15 13.69
N THR A 259 19.42 -19.15 13.68
CA THR A 259 20.41 -18.96 14.74
C THR A 259 19.74 -18.78 16.10
N PHE A 260 18.73 -17.90 16.17
CA PHE A 260 17.99 -17.66 17.41
C PHE A 260 17.27 -18.92 17.91
N SER A 261 16.63 -19.69 17.00
CA SER A 261 15.97 -20.94 17.37
C SER A 261 16.95 -21.96 17.93
N ASP A 262 18.12 -22.11 17.29
CA ASP A 262 19.16 -23.06 17.70
C ASP A 262 19.78 -22.68 19.07
N GLU A 263 20.01 -21.39 19.31
CA GLU A 263 20.64 -20.89 20.54
C GLU A 263 19.67 -20.81 21.72
N SER A 264 18.44 -20.35 21.50
CA SER A 264 17.43 -20.21 22.56
C SER A 264 16.69 -21.51 22.90
N GLY A 265 16.66 -22.47 21.96
CA GLY A 265 15.83 -23.68 22.02
C GLY A 265 14.33 -23.40 21.84
N SER A 266 13.95 -22.17 21.48
CA SER A 266 12.59 -21.75 21.18
C SER A 266 12.44 -21.50 19.68
N LYS A 267 11.47 -22.15 19.04
CA LYS A 267 11.23 -22.00 17.62
C LYS A 267 10.70 -20.60 17.32
N VAL A 268 11.37 -19.89 16.42
CA VAL A 268 10.88 -18.66 15.81
C VAL A 268 10.79 -18.82 14.30
N TRP A 269 10.02 -17.93 13.66
CA TRP A 269 9.68 -18.06 12.25
C TRP A 269 10.01 -16.78 11.47
N ALA A 270 10.45 -16.97 10.25
CA ALA A 270 10.56 -15.95 9.22
C ALA A 270 9.45 -16.14 8.17
N MET A 271 9.05 -15.06 7.52
CA MET A 271 8.17 -15.05 6.36
C MET A 271 8.84 -14.32 5.22
N GLY A 272 8.81 -14.93 4.04
CA GLY A 272 9.43 -14.43 2.82
C GLY A 272 8.53 -13.52 2.00
N VAL A 273 9.09 -12.97 0.91
CA VAL A 273 8.43 -12.05 -0.02
C VAL A 273 8.80 -12.35 -1.48
N ASP A 274 7.98 -11.90 -2.40
CA ASP A 274 8.11 -11.98 -3.86
C ASP A 274 8.02 -13.41 -4.40
N SER A 275 8.97 -14.24 -4.03
CA SER A 275 9.09 -15.65 -4.44
C SER A 275 8.75 -16.60 -3.31
N ASP A 276 8.52 -17.86 -3.65
CA ASP A 276 8.49 -18.94 -2.65
C ASP A 276 9.91 -19.20 -2.15
N GLN A 277 10.35 -18.38 -1.20
CA GLN A 277 11.74 -18.38 -0.74
C GLN A 277 12.12 -19.67 -0.01
N TRP A 278 11.14 -20.45 0.48
CA TRP A 278 11.41 -21.79 1.01
C TRP A 278 12.08 -22.70 -0.03
N LEU A 279 11.71 -22.59 -1.29
CA LEU A 279 12.29 -23.38 -2.39
C LEU A 279 13.70 -22.90 -2.77
N LEU A 280 14.01 -21.63 -2.56
CA LEU A 280 15.19 -20.95 -3.10
C LEU A 280 16.38 -20.95 -2.13
N VAL A 281 16.11 -20.91 -0.81
CA VAL A 281 17.16 -20.84 0.21
C VAL A 281 17.83 -22.19 0.45
N ASP A 282 19.00 -22.16 1.12
CA ASP A 282 19.67 -23.37 1.59
C ASP A 282 18.73 -24.26 2.43
N GLU A 283 18.82 -25.55 2.26
CA GLU A 283 17.97 -26.54 2.94
C GLU A 283 17.97 -26.36 4.47
N SER A 284 19.09 -25.93 5.04
CA SER A 284 19.23 -25.72 6.50
C SER A 284 18.39 -24.57 7.05
N LEU A 285 17.89 -23.65 6.20
CA LEU A 285 17.06 -22.50 6.57
C LEU A 285 15.56 -22.79 6.42
N ARG A 286 15.20 -23.73 5.57
CA ARG A 286 13.81 -24.00 5.15
C ARG A 286 12.86 -24.24 6.31
N ASP A 287 13.30 -24.97 7.32
CA ASP A 287 12.48 -25.26 8.50
C ASP A 287 12.10 -24.00 9.31
N HIS A 288 12.70 -22.84 9.02
CA HIS A 288 12.44 -21.59 9.71
C HIS A 288 11.62 -20.61 8.88
N ILE A 289 11.24 -20.97 7.65
CA ILE A 289 10.40 -20.15 6.77
C ILE A 289 8.98 -20.69 6.79
N MET A 290 8.06 -19.94 7.44
CA MET A 290 6.68 -20.36 7.64
C MET A 290 5.86 -20.31 6.35
N THR A 291 6.00 -19.23 5.59
CA THR A 291 5.36 -18.95 4.30
C THR A 291 6.12 -17.82 3.60
N SER A 292 5.72 -17.51 2.37
CA SER A 292 6.15 -16.30 1.65
C SER A 292 4.93 -15.61 1.06
N MET A 293 4.90 -14.28 1.08
CA MET A 293 4.00 -13.51 0.25
C MET A 293 4.52 -13.55 -1.19
N ILE A 294 3.74 -14.11 -2.08
CA ILE A 294 4.10 -14.28 -3.48
C ILE A 294 3.66 -13.07 -4.27
N LYS A 295 4.59 -12.48 -5.01
CA LYS A 295 4.38 -11.41 -5.97
C LYS A 295 4.83 -11.90 -7.34
N ARG A 296 3.89 -12.14 -8.24
CA ARG A 296 4.17 -12.88 -9.48
C ARG A 296 4.76 -11.99 -10.57
N MET A 297 5.94 -11.45 -10.33
CA MET A 297 6.66 -10.69 -11.35
C MET A 297 6.99 -11.54 -12.57
N ASN A 298 7.28 -12.82 -12.38
CA ASN A 298 7.45 -13.78 -13.47
C ASN A 298 6.25 -13.79 -14.43
N VAL A 299 5.03 -13.79 -13.90
CA VAL A 299 3.80 -13.75 -14.73
C VAL A 299 3.68 -12.43 -15.45
N SER A 300 3.93 -11.30 -14.76
CA SER A 300 3.81 -9.97 -15.37
C SER A 300 4.81 -9.76 -16.52
N VAL A 301 6.04 -10.20 -16.35
CA VAL A 301 7.09 -10.16 -17.38
C VAL A 301 6.73 -11.08 -18.55
N PHE A 302 6.37 -12.34 -18.27
CA PHE A 302 5.99 -13.30 -19.30
C PHE A 302 4.80 -12.83 -20.14
N GLU A 303 3.71 -12.37 -19.51
CA GLU A 303 2.52 -11.92 -20.23
C GLU A 303 2.80 -10.64 -21.05
N THR A 304 3.69 -9.76 -20.59
CA THR A 304 4.13 -8.59 -21.37
C THR A 304 4.87 -9.02 -22.64
N ILE A 305 5.85 -9.92 -22.52
CA ILE A 305 6.61 -10.44 -23.69
C ILE A 305 5.67 -11.20 -24.64
N LYS A 306 4.77 -11.99 -24.11
CA LYS A 306 3.77 -12.74 -24.88
C LYS A 306 2.79 -11.81 -25.63
N ALA A 307 2.40 -10.69 -25.02
CA ALA A 307 1.57 -9.69 -25.70
C ALA A 307 2.30 -9.06 -26.89
N VAL A 308 3.60 -8.78 -26.77
CA VAL A 308 4.43 -8.30 -27.89
C VAL A 308 4.54 -9.37 -28.97
N ASN A 309 4.87 -10.62 -28.59
CA ASN A 309 4.97 -11.74 -29.53
C ASN A 309 3.69 -11.97 -30.35
N ASN A 310 2.52 -11.73 -29.73
CA ASN A 310 1.20 -11.90 -30.36
C ASN A 310 0.69 -10.64 -31.08
N GLY A 311 1.42 -9.52 -31.04
CA GLY A 311 0.99 -8.23 -31.59
C GLY A 311 -0.22 -7.62 -30.87
N THR A 312 -0.42 -7.96 -29.59
CA THR A 312 -1.53 -7.47 -28.74
C THR A 312 -1.07 -6.56 -27.62
N PHE A 313 0.21 -6.18 -27.62
CA PHE A 313 0.76 -5.28 -26.60
C PHE A 313 0.03 -3.93 -26.60
N THR A 314 -0.26 -3.44 -25.41
CA THR A 314 -0.76 -2.08 -25.17
C THR A 314 -0.05 -1.50 -23.96
N GLY A 315 0.43 -0.25 -24.08
CA GLY A 315 0.96 0.49 -22.95
C GLY A 315 -0.12 0.88 -21.94
N GLY A 316 0.32 1.39 -20.80
CA GLY A 316 -0.53 1.83 -19.71
C GLY A 316 -0.44 0.95 -18.46
N PRO A 317 -1.25 1.26 -17.44
CA PRO A 317 -1.24 0.53 -16.18
C PRO A 317 -1.83 -0.87 -16.28
N VAL A 318 -1.12 -1.84 -15.70
CA VAL A 318 -1.59 -3.21 -15.52
C VAL A 318 -1.45 -3.55 -14.02
N THR A 319 -2.54 -3.98 -13.39
CA THR A 319 -2.54 -4.32 -11.97
C THR A 319 -2.64 -5.84 -11.76
N PHE A 320 -1.75 -6.37 -10.97
CA PHE A 320 -1.69 -7.76 -10.53
C PHE A 320 -2.14 -7.84 -9.06
N ASP A 321 -3.28 -8.47 -8.80
CA ASP A 321 -3.93 -8.55 -7.50
C ASP A 321 -4.35 -9.98 -7.13
N LEU A 322 -5.09 -10.16 -6.05
CA LEU A 322 -5.60 -11.49 -5.65
C LEU A 322 -6.62 -12.06 -6.63
N SER A 323 -7.32 -11.24 -7.41
CA SER A 323 -8.37 -11.68 -8.33
C SER A 323 -7.82 -12.34 -9.59
N ASN A 324 -6.61 -11.96 -9.99
CA ASN A 324 -5.88 -12.50 -11.14
C ASN A 324 -4.65 -13.32 -10.74
N ASP A 325 -4.57 -13.71 -9.45
CA ASP A 325 -3.43 -14.43 -8.86
C ASP A 325 -2.08 -13.72 -9.01
N GLY A 326 -2.09 -12.39 -9.19
CA GLY A 326 -0.90 -11.56 -9.26
C GLY A 326 -0.13 -11.47 -7.95
N VAL A 327 -0.84 -11.60 -6.83
CA VAL A 327 -0.28 -11.79 -5.49
C VAL A 327 -0.94 -12.99 -4.82
N ALA A 328 -0.19 -13.67 -3.91
CA ALA A 328 -0.65 -14.87 -3.23
C ALA A 328 0.14 -15.11 -1.94
N TYR A 329 -0.05 -16.26 -1.31
CA TYR A 329 0.81 -16.78 -0.25
C TYR A 329 1.25 -18.22 -0.59
N SER A 330 2.40 -18.64 -0.05
CA SER A 330 2.91 -20.00 -0.23
C SER A 330 2.46 -20.94 0.90
N THR A 331 2.13 -22.18 0.55
CA THR A 331 1.91 -23.28 1.52
C THR A 331 3.09 -24.25 1.57
N THR A 332 4.16 -23.97 0.85
CA THR A 332 5.34 -24.83 0.80
C THR A 332 5.94 -25.03 2.20
N GLY A 333 6.35 -26.24 2.51
CA GLY A 333 6.78 -26.61 3.86
C GLY A 333 5.66 -27.13 4.77
N GLY A 334 4.37 -26.83 4.46
CA GLY A 334 3.21 -27.35 5.19
C GLY A 334 2.96 -26.70 6.56
N PHE A 335 3.66 -25.61 6.89
CA PHE A 335 3.59 -25.01 8.24
C PHE A 335 2.31 -24.23 8.49
N ILE A 336 1.55 -23.90 7.45
CA ILE A 336 0.27 -23.16 7.51
C ILE A 336 -0.90 -23.96 6.89
N ASP A 337 -0.73 -25.26 6.59
CA ASP A 337 -1.79 -26.07 5.99
C ASP A 337 -3.06 -26.13 6.83
N ASP A 338 -2.90 -26.09 8.16
CA ASP A 338 -4.01 -26.09 9.12
C ASP A 338 -4.87 -24.83 9.12
N ILE A 339 -4.35 -23.71 8.59
CA ILE A 339 -5.04 -22.43 8.49
C ILE A 339 -5.32 -21.97 7.05
N ALA A 340 -4.91 -22.76 6.05
CA ALA A 340 -5.04 -22.40 4.63
C ALA A 340 -6.50 -22.09 4.25
N GLY A 341 -7.47 -22.84 4.79
CA GLY A 341 -8.89 -22.59 4.55
C GLY A 341 -9.39 -21.25 5.09
N ASP A 342 -8.86 -20.77 6.22
CA ASP A 342 -9.19 -19.47 6.78
C ASP A 342 -8.55 -18.34 5.96
N LEU A 343 -7.31 -18.53 5.46
CA LEU A 343 -6.64 -17.59 4.58
C LEU A 343 -7.37 -17.47 3.23
N ASP A 344 -7.84 -18.58 2.66
CA ASP A 344 -8.66 -18.56 1.44
C ASP A 344 -10.01 -17.85 1.66
N ALA A 345 -10.59 -17.96 2.86
CA ALA A 345 -11.78 -17.20 3.21
C ALA A 345 -11.51 -15.69 3.29
N TYR A 346 -10.34 -15.25 3.78
CA TYR A 346 -9.92 -13.87 3.72
C TYR A 346 -9.68 -13.41 2.27
N LYS A 347 -8.95 -14.21 1.46
CA LYS A 347 -8.76 -13.95 0.02
C LYS A 347 -10.10 -13.70 -0.68
N ALA A 348 -11.08 -14.57 -0.47
CA ALA A 348 -12.40 -14.41 -1.08
C ALA A 348 -13.12 -13.12 -0.64
N LYS A 349 -12.99 -12.71 0.62
CA LYS A 349 -13.58 -11.47 1.14
C LYS A 349 -12.90 -10.22 0.56
N ILE A 350 -11.59 -10.26 0.33
CA ILE A 350 -10.84 -9.16 -0.30
C ILE A 350 -11.28 -9.05 -1.76
N ILE A 351 -11.24 -10.14 -2.52
CA ILE A 351 -11.65 -10.16 -3.93
C ILE A 351 -13.10 -9.67 -4.11
N SER A 352 -14.01 -10.02 -3.20
CA SER A 352 -15.39 -9.55 -3.24
C SER A 352 -15.59 -8.11 -2.78
N GLY A 353 -14.55 -7.44 -2.28
CA GLY A 353 -14.63 -6.10 -1.67
C GLY A 353 -15.27 -6.08 -0.28
N ALA A 354 -15.56 -7.24 0.33
CA ALA A 354 -16.07 -7.32 1.70
C ALA A 354 -15.00 -6.89 2.73
N ILE A 355 -13.73 -7.00 2.37
CA ILE A 355 -12.60 -6.44 3.10
C ILE A 355 -11.86 -5.51 2.14
N SER A 356 -11.71 -4.24 2.55
CA SER A 356 -10.82 -3.29 1.89
C SER A 356 -9.52 -3.23 2.67
N VAL A 357 -8.44 -3.69 2.05
CA VAL A 357 -7.12 -3.68 2.69
C VAL A 357 -6.50 -2.28 2.55
N PRO A 358 -5.98 -1.68 3.64
CA PRO A 358 -5.35 -0.37 3.56
C PRO A 358 -4.04 -0.42 2.76
N THR A 359 -3.72 0.68 2.07
CA THR A 359 -2.49 0.86 1.30
C THR A 359 -1.47 1.77 1.97
N VAL A 360 -1.86 2.44 3.04
CA VAL A 360 -1.01 3.35 3.81
C VAL A 360 -0.93 2.82 5.23
N PRO A 361 0.27 2.70 5.82
CA PRO A 361 0.41 2.32 7.20
C PRO A 361 -0.42 3.27 8.06
N GLY A 362 -1.28 2.73 8.92
CA GLY A 362 -1.85 3.52 9.99
C GLY A 362 -0.70 4.06 10.83
N GLU A 363 -0.86 5.25 11.39
CA GLU A 363 0.04 5.66 12.46
C GLU A 363 0.23 4.46 13.37
N ARG A 364 1.50 4.06 13.62
CA ARG A 364 1.88 2.84 14.35
C ARG A 364 0.79 2.49 15.34
N ALA A 365 0.23 1.31 15.29
CA ALA A 365 -0.75 0.89 16.26
C ALA A 365 -0.09 0.93 17.65
N VAL A 366 -0.08 2.11 18.21
CA VAL A 366 -0.15 2.24 19.65
C VAL A 366 -1.40 1.43 19.97
N VAL A 367 -1.30 0.38 20.74
CA VAL A 367 -2.46 -0.25 21.33
C VAL A 367 -3.14 0.87 22.08
N LEU A 368 -4.14 1.47 21.42
CA LEU A 368 -4.88 2.56 22.01
C LEU A 368 -5.55 1.95 23.24
N PRO A 369 -5.32 2.49 24.45
CA PRO A 369 -5.92 1.93 25.63
C PRO A 369 -7.46 1.97 25.46
N ASP A 370 -8.12 0.85 25.68
CA ASP A 370 -9.57 0.82 25.78
C ASP A 370 -9.97 1.51 27.11
N LEU A 371 -10.57 2.70 27.01
CA LEU A 371 -11.03 3.46 28.16
C LEU A 371 -12.37 2.96 28.72
N GLY A 372 -12.92 1.87 28.16
CA GLY A 372 -14.09 1.18 28.70
C GLY A 372 -15.35 2.04 28.81
N GLY A 373 -15.53 2.99 27.90
CA GLY A 373 -16.67 3.94 27.94
C GLY A 373 -16.47 5.08 28.96
N ARG A 374 -15.24 5.30 29.47
CA ARG A 374 -14.94 6.41 30.40
C ARG A 374 -15.36 7.74 29.79
N VAL A 375 -16.01 8.59 30.60
CA VAL A 375 -16.23 9.98 30.24
C VAL A 375 -14.91 10.75 30.36
N VAL A 376 -14.49 11.40 29.29
CA VAL A 376 -13.33 12.29 29.24
C VAL A 376 -13.84 13.74 29.27
N THR A 377 -13.49 14.45 30.34
CA THR A 377 -13.90 15.86 30.53
C THR A 377 -12.92 16.81 29.82
N ILE A 378 -13.44 17.72 29.00
CA ILE A 378 -12.65 18.61 28.16
C ILE A 378 -13.07 20.05 28.44
N ALA A 379 -12.17 20.83 29.02
CA ALA A 379 -12.38 22.27 29.17
C ALA A 379 -12.22 22.96 27.81
N VAL A 380 -13.17 23.80 27.41
CA VAL A 380 -13.15 24.50 26.13
C VAL A 380 -13.71 25.92 26.27
N ASP A 381 -12.99 26.89 25.69
CA ASP A 381 -13.50 28.26 25.50
C ASP A 381 -14.02 28.39 24.06
N ASN A 382 -15.33 28.49 23.89
CA ASN A 382 -16.00 28.49 22.59
C ASN A 382 -15.89 29.89 21.86
N ALA A 383 -14.71 30.49 21.93
CA ALA A 383 -14.45 31.81 21.35
C ALA A 383 -13.48 31.78 20.14
N TYR A 384 -13.00 30.61 19.72
CA TYR A 384 -11.94 30.48 18.71
C TYR A 384 -12.41 29.75 17.44
N LEU A 385 -12.90 30.50 16.46
CA LEU A 385 -13.32 29.99 15.14
C LEU A 385 -12.07 29.68 14.26
N PRO A 386 -12.03 28.54 13.53
CA PRO A 386 -13.01 27.46 13.43
C PRO A 386 -12.74 26.29 14.40
N VAL A 387 -11.87 26.47 15.39
CA VAL A 387 -11.36 25.40 16.25
C VAL A 387 -12.40 24.98 17.29
N ALA A 388 -12.91 25.92 18.10
CA ALA A 388 -13.99 25.70 19.05
C ALA A 388 -14.84 26.98 19.15
N TYR A 389 -16.13 26.91 18.78
CA TYR A 389 -16.99 28.09 18.75
C TYR A 389 -18.48 27.75 18.80
N ILE A 390 -19.31 28.75 19.11
CA ILE A 390 -20.77 28.64 19.06
C ILE A 390 -21.28 29.58 17.96
N PRO A 391 -21.77 29.04 16.83
CA PRO A 391 -22.43 29.90 15.81
C PRO A 391 -23.68 30.55 16.35
N ALA A 392 -23.87 31.84 16.03
CA ALA A 392 -25.01 32.62 16.53
C ALA A 392 -26.38 32.17 15.99
N ASP A 393 -26.38 31.48 14.86
CA ASP A 393 -27.59 30.95 14.20
C ASP A 393 -28.07 29.62 14.75
N THR A 394 -27.14 28.77 15.21
CA THR A 394 -27.46 27.44 15.75
C THR A 394 -27.45 27.40 17.26
N GLY A 395 -26.58 28.17 17.90
CA GLY A 395 -26.37 28.13 19.35
C GLY A 395 -25.76 26.84 19.85
N VAL A 396 -25.25 25.95 18.94
CA VAL A 396 -24.67 24.68 19.28
C VAL A 396 -23.16 24.78 19.12
N ALA A 397 -22.41 24.40 20.15
CA ALA A 397 -20.96 24.38 20.11
C ALA A 397 -20.45 23.37 19.07
N MET A 398 -19.45 23.77 18.31
CA MET A 398 -18.86 22.99 17.23
C MET A 398 -17.45 23.48 16.88
N GLY A 399 -16.77 22.72 16.05
CA GLY A 399 -15.44 23.07 15.53
C GLY A 399 -14.52 21.87 15.46
N TRP A 400 -13.33 22.10 14.97
CA TRP A 400 -12.33 21.03 14.75
C TRP A 400 -12.04 20.21 16.02
N ASP A 401 -11.93 20.85 17.18
CA ASP A 401 -11.64 20.15 18.44
C ASP A 401 -12.78 19.21 18.84
N TYR A 402 -14.02 19.58 18.55
CA TYR A 402 -15.17 18.69 18.79
C TYR A 402 -15.13 17.46 17.92
N ASP A 403 -14.93 17.66 16.60
CA ASP A 403 -14.87 16.55 15.63
C ASP A 403 -13.66 15.65 15.91
N ALA A 404 -12.49 16.23 16.23
CA ALA A 404 -11.29 15.49 16.56
C ALA A 404 -11.45 14.65 17.83
N MET A 405 -12.06 15.18 18.88
CA MET A 405 -12.25 14.46 20.13
C MET A 405 -13.35 13.39 20.04
N ASP A 406 -14.37 13.59 19.21
CA ASP A 406 -15.35 12.56 18.90
C ASP A 406 -14.66 11.36 18.22
N GLU A 407 -13.77 11.60 17.25
CA GLU A 407 -12.99 10.56 16.58
C GLU A 407 -11.98 9.88 17.53
N VAL A 408 -11.25 10.65 18.35
CA VAL A 408 -10.33 10.11 19.36
C VAL A 408 -11.07 9.21 20.35
N CYS A 409 -12.22 9.65 20.85
CA CYS A 409 -12.99 8.86 21.79
C CYS A 409 -13.67 7.64 21.13
N ALA A 410 -14.02 7.70 19.84
CA ALA A 410 -14.48 6.54 19.11
C ALA A 410 -13.40 5.44 19.04
N ARG A 411 -12.14 5.84 18.82
CA ARG A 411 -10.99 4.91 18.78
C ARG A 411 -10.58 4.39 20.15
N LEU A 412 -10.68 5.22 21.20
CA LEU A 412 -10.29 4.89 22.58
C LEU A 412 -11.42 4.25 23.40
N ASN A 413 -12.61 4.07 22.82
CA ASN A 413 -13.80 3.67 23.57
C ASN A 413 -14.05 4.57 24.79
N CYS A 414 -14.14 5.91 24.56
CA CYS A 414 -14.48 6.90 25.55
C CYS A 414 -15.68 7.75 25.10
N VAL A 415 -16.17 8.59 25.99
CA VAL A 415 -17.26 9.53 25.73
C VAL A 415 -16.74 10.94 26.00
N PRO A 416 -16.59 11.82 24.98
CA PRO A 416 -16.13 13.19 25.21
C PRO A 416 -17.22 13.99 25.91
N SER A 417 -16.82 14.79 26.90
CA SER A 417 -17.71 15.68 27.66
C SER A 417 -17.12 17.07 27.68
N PHE A 418 -17.50 17.88 26.71
CA PHE A 418 -17.04 19.25 26.61
C PHE A 418 -17.74 20.13 27.66
N GLN A 419 -16.94 20.93 28.37
CA GLN A 419 -17.40 21.86 29.39
C GLN A 419 -16.88 23.24 29.07
N GLU A 420 -17.81 24.18 28.86
CA GLU A 420 -17.45 25.56 28.61
C GLU A 420 -16.77 26.15 29.86
N PHE A 421 -15.58 26.66 29.68
CA PHE A 421 -14.76 27.16 30.78
C PHE A 421 -13.95 28.36 30.32
N GLY A 422 -13.80 29.36 31.20
CA GLY A 422 -13.14 30.60 30.84
C GLY A 422 -11.64 30.42 30.60
N TRP A 423 -11.14 31.02 29.53
CA TRP A 423 -9.75 30.88 29.08
C TRP A 423 -8.72 31.11 30.18
N ASP A 424 -8.87 32.17 30.98
CA ASP A 424 -7.88 32.59 31.98
C ASP A 424 -7.55 31.53 33.01
N ALA A 425 -8.46 30.57 33.25
CA ALA A 425 -8.30 29.54 34.26
C ALA A 425 -8.11 28.13 33.64
N THR A 426 -8.31 27.95 32.34
CA THR A 426 -8.36 26.63 31.67
C THR A 426 -7.07 25.84 31.86
N ILE A 427 -5.89 26.44 31.63
CA ILE A 427 -4.59 25.76 31.77
C ILE A 427 -4.35 25.31 33.21
N ILE A 428 -4.63 26.20 34.19
CA ILE A 428 -4.43 25.90 35.62
C ILE A 428 -5.40 24.80 36.07
N ALA A 429 -6.68 24.91 35.73
CA ALA A 429 -7.69 23.95 36.13
C ALA A 429 -7.40 22.53 35.54
N THR A 430 -6.90 22.48 34.31
CA THR A 430 -6.48 21.21 33.69
C THR A 430 -5.24 20.65 34.39
N GLY A 431 -4.23 21.48 34.66
CA GLY A 431 -3.03 21.06 35.40
C GLY A 431 -3.32 20.60 36.84
N GLU A 432 -4.36 21.13 37.49
CA GLU A 432 -4.84 20.68 38.80
C GLU A 432 -5.76 19.43 38.72
N GLY A 433 -6.04 18.91 37.51
CA GLY A 433 -6.86 17.71 37.31
C GLY A 433 -8.36 17.94 37.49
N GLN A 434 -8.85 19.18 37.33
CA GLN A 434 -10.30 19.46 37.34
C GLN A 434 -10.95 18.95 36.05
N PHE A 435 -10.19 18.89 34.95
CA PHE A 435 -10.54 18.33 33.65
C PHE A 435 -9.47 17.33 33.21
N ASP A 436 -9.87 16.33 32.44
CA ASP A 436 -8.93 15.38 31.85
C ASP A 436 -8.09 16.04 30.76
N MET A 437 -8.65 17.00 30.03
CA MET A 437 -8.02 17.71 28.92
C MET A 437 -8.54 19.15 28.80
N ALA A 438 -7.81 19.94 28.01
CA ALA A 438 -8.29 21.22 27.51
C ALA A 438 -8.17 21.28 25.98
N GLY A 439 -9.16 21.86 25.31
CA GLY A 439 -9.22 22.13 23.88
C GLY A 439 -9.36 23.64 23.61
N GLY A 440 -9.32 24.05 22.34
CA GLY A 440 -9.49 25.44 21.91
C GLY A 440 -8.30 25.98 21.14
N GLY A 441 -7.50 25.14 20.49
CA GLY A 441 -6.33 25.57 19.70
C GLY A 441 -5.24 26.21 20.56
N ILE A 442 -4.91 25.57 21.67
CA ILE A 442 -3.99 26.10 22.69
C ILE A 442 -2.55 26.11 22.16
N THR A 443 -1.95 27.26 22.05
CA THR A 443 -0.54 27.41 21.65
C THR A 443 0.38 26.79 22.70
N ILE A 444 1.30 25.92 22.26
CA ILE A 444 2.36 25.34 23.11
C ILE A 444 3.38 26.43 23.45
N THR A 445 3.59 26.71 24.75
CA THR A 445 4.63 27.60 25.25
C THR A 445 5.37 26.96 26.39
N GLU A 446 6.63 27.38 26.62
CA GLU A 446 7.46 26.85 27.72
C GLU A 446 6.83 27.08 29.10
N GLU A 447 6.04 28.14 29.29
CA GLU A 447 5.35 28.41 30.56
C GLU A 447 4.21 27.44 30.78
N ARG A 448 3.42 27.17 29.73
CA ARG A 448 2.27 26.27 29.78
C ARG A 448 2.71 24.82 29.93
N ASP A 449 3.80 24.43 29.25
CA ASP A 449 4.40 23.09 29.30
C ASP A 449 4.93 22.71 30.70
N LYS A 450 5.12 23.70 31.59
CA LYS A 450 5.42 23.46 32.99
C LYS A 450 4.22 23.06 33.86
N VAL A 451 3.03 23.28 33.36
CA VAL A 451 1.77 23.12 34.11
C VAL A 451 0.96 21.96 33.58
N VAL A 452 0.97 21.74 32.26
CA VAL A 452 0.22 20.69 31.56
C VAL A 452 1.10 20.05 30.49
N ASP A 453 0.89 18.77 30.20
CA ASP A 453 1.48 18.09 29.06
C ASP A 453 0.70 18.45 27.78
N PHE A 454 1.41 18.57 26.66
CA PHE A 454 0.80 18.83 25.36
C PHE A 454 0.85 17.60 24.45
N SER A 455 -0.16 17.47 23.60
CA SER A 455 -0.07 16.58 22.43
C SER A 455 0.98 17.10 21.44
N ILE A 456 1.29 16.29 20.41
CA ILE A 456 2.01 16.82 19.25
C ILE A 456 1.25 18.01 18.64
N SER A 457 1.99 18.98 18.10
CA SER A 457 1.37 20.13 17.40
C SER A 457 0.66 19.65 16.13
N PHE A 458 -0.61 19.94 15.99
CA PHE A 458 -1.43 19.57 14.83
C PHE A 458 -1.68 20.71 13.84
N ILE A 459 -1.41 21.98 14.25
CA ILE A 459 -1.55 23.16 13.39
C ILE A 459 -0.50 24.20 13.76
N SER A 460 -0.01 24.93 12.76
CA SER A 460 0.83 26.13 12.94
C SER A 460 0.16 27.30 12.27
N THR A 461 0.01 28.43 12.98
CA THR A 461 -0.62 29.63 12.45
C THR A 461 0.23 30.87 12.77
N ASP A 462 0.15 31.85 11.88
CA ASP A 462 0.72 33.18 12.14
C ASP A 462 -0.25 34.07 12.90
N GLN A 463 0.29 34.91 13.76
CA GLN A 463 -0.50 36.01 14.36
C GLN A 463 -0.82 37.08 13.31
N LYS A 464 -2.06 37.56 13.28
CA LYS A 464 -2.52 38.53 12.31
C LYS A 464 -3.17 39.73 13.03
N ILE A 465 -2.99 40.92 12.45
CA ILE A 465 -3.64 42.14 12.93
C ILE A 465 -4.97 42.28 12.19
N LEU A 466 -6.07 42.29 12.93
CA LEU A 466 -7.40 42.54 12.37
C LEU A 466 -7.69 44.06 12.42
N VAL A 467 -7.95 44.65 11.25
CA VAL A 467 -8.30 46.04 11.11
C VAL A 467 -9.64 46.22 10.41
N ALA A 468 -10.28 47.37 10.56
CA ALA A 468 -11.52 47.66 9.87
C ALA A 468 -11.36 47.58 8.35
N LYS A 469 -12.41 47.09 7.66
CA LYS A 469 -12.41 47.03 6.19
C LYS A 469 -12.18 48.37 5.57
N GLY A 470 -11.16 48.51 4.71
CA GLY A 470 -10.76 49.76 4.06
C GLY A 470 -9.74 50.58 4.87
N ASN A 471 -9.26 50.07 6.01
CA ASN A 471 -8.13 50.68 6.69
C ASN A 471 -6.88 50.65 5.79
N SER A 472 -6.21 51.77 5.63
CA SER A 472 -4.99 51.93 4.85
C SER A 472 -3.82 52.46 5.69
N GLU A 473 -4.03 52.66 6.99
CA GLU A 473 -3.04 53.26 7.88
C GLU A 473 -2.20 52.18 8.59
N ILE A 474 -2.80 51.00 8.86
CA ILE A 474 -2.13 49.88 9.57
C ILE A 474 -2.09 48.71 8.63
N GLY A 475 -0.96 48.48 8.00
CA GLY A 475 -0.67 47.34 7.11
C GLY A 475 0.45 46.44 7.61
N SER A 476 1.16 46.83 8.67
CA SER A 476 2.28 46.14 9.24
C SER A 476 2.39 46.32 10.76
N ARG A 477 3.25 45.50 11.41
CA ARG A 477 3.61 45.66 12.83
C ARG A 477 4.16 47.07 13.12
N GLY A 478 5.05 47.59 12.26
CA GLY A 478 5.64 48.92 12.44
C GLY A 478 4.61 50.05 12.37
N ASP A 479 3.60 49.93 11.51
CA ASP A 479 2.51 50.89 11.46
C ASP A 479 1.69 50.87 12.75
N LEU A 480 1.46 49.70 13.33
CA LEU A 480 0.74 49.54 14.60
C LEU A 480 1.53 50.15 15.78
N GLU A 481 2.85 49.95 15.84
CA GLU A 481 3.73 50.57 16.82
C GLU A 481 3.69 52.10 16.77
N ALA A 482 3.65 52.65 15.55
CA ALA A 482 3.62 54.10 15.32
C ALA A 482 2.21 54.73 15.50
N ALA A 483 1.18 53.92 15.41
CA ALA A 483 -0.21 54.42 15.54
C ALA A 483 -0.54 54.76 16.99
N SER A 484 -1.48 55.66 17.19
CA SER A 484 -2.04 56.00 18.52
C SER A 484 -3.41 55.35 18.77
N CYS A 485 -3.61 54.14 18.26
CA CYS A 485 -4.84 53.38 18.44
C CYS A 485 -4.75 52.40 19.61
N ASN A 486 -5.91 52.02 20.15
CA ASN A 486 -6.02 50.95 21.11
C ASN A 486 -6.06 49.60 20.37
N VAL A 487 -5.42 48.60 20.96
CA VAL A 487 -5.44 47.19 20.48
C VAL A 487 -6.27 46.37 21.43
N GLY A 488 -7.26 45.67 20.90
CA GLY A 488 -8.03 44.69 21.69
C GLY A 488 -7.42 43.28 21.56
N SER A 489 -7.17 42.66 22.68
CA SER A 489 -6.65 41.28 22.76
C SER A 489 -7.20 40.62 24.02
N GLN A 490 -7.36 39.30 23.99
CA GLN A 490 -7.79 38.52 25.15
C GLN A 490 -6.60 38.28 26.08
N THR A 491 -6.75 38.60 27.37
CA THR A 491 -5.71 38.39 28.40
C THR A 491 -5.35 36.90 28.51
N GLY A 492 -4.10 36.61 28.88
CA GLY A 492 -3.59 35.23 29.03
C GLY A 492 -3.37 34.48 27.70
N THR A 493 -3.52 35.15 26.54
CA THR A 493 -3.23 34.58 25.23
C THR A 493 -1.88 35.04 24.68
N THR A 494 -1.31 34.29 23.75
CA THR A 494 -0.09 34.70 23.02
C THR A 494 -0.35 35.94 22.15
N ASN A 495 -1.61 36.23 21.79
CA ASN A 495 -2.00 37.45 21.11
C ASN A 495 -1.89 38.70 22.03
N TYR A 496 -2.26 38.51 23.30
CA TYR A 496 -2.14 39.59 24.31
C TYR A 496 -0.67 39.93 24.54
N ASP A 497 0.17 38.90 24.78
CA ASP A 497 1.61 39.08 25.03
C ASP A 497 2.28 39.80 23.86
N LEU A 498 1.95 39.41 22.61
CA LEU A 498 2.46 40.05 21.42
C LEU A 498 1.91 41.52 21.29
N SER A 499 0.67 41.76 21.67
CA SER A 499 0.07 43.11 21.63
C SER A 499 0.79 44.02 22.61
N VAL A 500 1.03 43.57 23.82
CA VAL A 500 1.78 44.33 24.85
C VAL A 500 3.22 44.60 24.38
N ASP A 501 3.87 43.62 23.75
CA ASP A 501 5.22 43.80 23.18
C ASP A 501 5.26 44.88 22.07
N VAL A 502 4.19 44.98 21.28
CA VAL A 502 4.14 45.90 20.14
C VAL A 502 3.71 47.30 20.55
N VAL A 503 2.69 47.44 21.40
CA VAL A 503 2.07 48.75 21.67
C VAL A 503 2.13 49.21 23.13
N GLY A 504 2.56 48.33 24.03
CA GLY A 504 2.58 48.57 25.48
C GLY A 504 1.25 48.22 26.15
N GLU A 505 1.31 48.00 27.49
CA GLU A 505 0.18 47.50 28.30
C GLU A 505 -1.00 48.54 28.40
N ASP A 506 -0.70 49.82 28.24
CA ASP A 506 -1.69 50.91 28.35
C ASP A 506 -2.49 51.16 27.07
N ARG A 507 -2.25 50.42 26.00
CA ARG A 507 -2.85 50.56 24.67
C ARG A 507 -3.51 49.29 24.20
#